data_16dba63de4a7c91cdb8dd3152a218d39
#
_entry.id   16dba63de4a7c91cdb8dd3152a218d39
#
_cell.length_a   1.000
_cell.length_b   1.000
_cell.length_c   1.000
_cell.angle_alpha   90.00
_cell.angle_beta   90.00
_cell.angle_gamma   90.00
#
_symmetry.space_group_name_H-M   'P 1'
#
loop_
_entity.id
_entity.type
_entity.pdbx_description
1 polymer ?
#
loop_
_entity_poly.entity_id
_entity_poly.type
_entity_poly.pdbx_seq_one_letter_code
_entity_poly.pdbx_strand_id
1 'polypeptide(L)'
;TITIKTLDKTESIYQNALSQNVNIRKVNSEMLSVAFDERKNVYRANQLLKIFNCSETIKDKMNENLSNLPKNLLRTSSYLTHPVFNSYHSETEMLRYLKKLEDADIALNRSMIALGSCTMKLNAVAEMIPVTWREFSEPHPFAPVEQMEGYRTLFTDLKNWLRSVTGFSGVSLQPNAGAQGEFAGLMVIKKYHEHNGETNRNVCLIPSSAHGT
;
A
#
# COMPACT_ATOMS: atom_id res chain seq x y z
N THR A 1 -6.25 -12.92 -7.01
CA THR A 1 -6.33 -13.78 -5.83
C THR A 1 -7.13 -15.05 -6.17
N ILE A 2 -6.63 -16.22 -5.77
CA ILE A 2 -7.28 -17.52 -5.97
C ILE A 2 -7.41 -18.17 -4.60
N THR A 3 -8.59 -18.66 -4.26
CA THR A 3 -8.82 -19.46 -3.05
C THR A 3 -9.05 -20.90 -3.44
N ILE A 4 -8.33 -21.80 -2.79
CA ILE A 4 -8.25 -23.23 -3.14
C ILE A 4 -8.77 -24.03 -1.93
N LYS A 5 -9.73 -24.91 -2.17
CA LYS A 5 -10.19 -25.86 -1.16
C LYS A 5 -9.21 -27.04 -1.10
N THR A 6 -8.50 -27.17 0.00
CA THR A 6 -7.41 -28.13 0.19
C THR A 6 -7.74 -29.25 1.18
N LEU A 7 -8.88 -29.09 1.90
CA LEU A 7 -9.42 -30.07 2.85
C LEU A 7 -8.38 -30.50 3.91
N ASP A 8 -8.20 -31.79 4.09
CA ASP A 8 -7.25 -32.41 5.01
C ASP A 8 -5.77 -32.10 4.72
N LYS A 9 -5.46 -31.61 3.49
CA LYS A 9 -4.10 -31.26 3.07
C LYS A 9 -3.71 -29.82 3.40
N THR A 10 -4.63 -29.00 3.95
CA THR A 10 -4.40 -27.57 4.19
C THR A 10 -3.15 -27.31 5.01
N GLU A 11 -3.00 -28.01 6.14
CA GLU A 11 -1.85 -27.79 7.02
C GLU A 11 -0.54 -28.24 6.39
N SER A 12 -0.51 -29.40 5.75
CA SER A 12 0.71 -29.92 5.12
C SER A 12 1.21 -29.01 3.98
N ILE A 13 0.29 -28.48 3.17
CA ILE A 13 0.63 -27.54 2.10
C ILE A 13 1.11 -26.21 2.70
N TYR A 14 0.46 -25.71 3.75
CA TYR A 14 0.85 -24.49 4.42
C TYR A 14 2.27 -24.59 5.01
N GLN A 15 2.59 -25.67 5.70
CA GLN A 15 3.92 -25.91 6.24
C GLN A 15 4.97 -26.11 5.13
N ASN A 16 4.61 -26.76 4.03
CA ASN A 16 5.48 -26.86 2.85
C ASN A 16 5.79 -25.47 2.26
N ALA A 17 4.82 -24.56 2.19
CA ALA A 17 5.04 -23.20 1.75
C ALA A 17 6.02 -22.45 2.67
N LEU A 18 5.81 -22.53 3.99
CA LEU A 18 6.68 -21.88 4.97
C LEU A 18 8.13 -22.41 4.90
N SER A 19 8.31 -23.72 4.73
CA SER A 19 9.63 -24.31 4.59
C SER A 19 10.40 -23.82 3.35
N GLN A 20 9.69 -23.33 2.35
CA GLN A 20 10.25 -22.72 1.14
C GLN A 20 10.28 -21.19 1.17
N ASN A 21 10.09 -20.58 2.34
CA ASN A 21 10.00 -19.13 2.54
C ASN A 21 8.91 -18.46 1.68
N VAL A 22 7.76 -19.12 1.56
CA VAL A 22 6.59 -18.59 0.85
C VAL A 22 5.42 -18.45 1.82
N ASN A 23 4.96 -17.24 2.01
CA ASN A 23 3.74 -16.96 2.76
C ASN A 23 2.52 -17.10 1.85
N ILE A 24 1.59 -17.95 2.24
CA ILE A 24 0.26 -18.06 1.64
C ILE A 24 -0.79 -17.87 2.73
N ARG A 25 -1.94 -17.35 2.37
CA ARG A 25 -3.00 -17.08 3.36
C ARG A 25 -3.75 -18.36 3.72
N LYS A 26 -3.73 -18.75 4.98
CA LYS A 26 -4.64 -19.75 5.52
C LYS A 26 -5.98 -19.09 5.85
N VAL A 27 -7.01 -19.42 5.08
CA VAL A 27 -8.35 -18.83 5.23
C VAL A 27 -9.08 -19.51 6.40
N ASN A 28 -9.01 -20.83 6.44
CA ASN A 28 -9.53 -21.68 7.51
C ASN A 28 -8.85 -23.06 7.47
N SER A 29 -9.38 -24.04 8.19
CA SER A 29 -8.83 -25.40 8.23
C SER A 29 -8.88 -26.17 6.91
N GLU A 30 -9.65 -25.71 5.93
CA GLU A 30 -9.88 -26.41 4.66
C GLU A 30 -9.48 -25.60 3.43
N MET A 31 -9.07 -24.34 3.58
CA MET A 31 -8.84 -23.45 2.45
C MET A 31 -7.57 -22.61 2.60
N LEU A 32 -6.83 -22.53 1.50
CA LEU A 32 -5.69 -21.64 1.31
C LEU A 32 -5.99 -20.62 0.21
N SER A 33 -5.45 -19.42 0.33
CA SER A 33 -5.59 -18.37 -0.67
C SER A 33 -4.22 -17.84 -1.08
N VAL A 34 -4.08 -17.61 -2.39
CA VAL A 34 -2.86 -17.10 -3.02
C VAL A 34 -3.19 -15.87 -3.83
N ALA A 35 -2.39 -14.83 -3.71
CA ALA A 35 -2.48 -13.63 -4.51
C ALA A 35 -1.19 -13.42 -5.32
N PHE A 36 -1.36 -12.95 -6.54
CA PHE A 36 -0.28 -12.55 -7.43
C PHE A 36 -0.39 -11.06 -7.73
N ASP A 37 0.74 -10.42 -7.82
CA ASP A 37 0.94 -9.08 -8.33
C ASP A 37 1.77 -9.13 -9.64
N GLU A 38 1.99 -7.99 -10.25
CA GLU A 38 2.76 -7.84 -11.50
C GLU A 38 4.25 -8.23 -11.35
N ARG A 39 4.76 -8.30 -10.12
CA ARG A 39 6.15 -8.70 -9.85
C ARG A 39 6.35 -10.22 -9.88
N LYS A 40 5.27 -10.98 -9.86
CA LYS A 40 5.33 -12.46 -9.86
C LYS A 40 5.42 -12.96 -11.30
N ASN A 41 6.31 -13.88 -11.51
CA ASN A 41 6.62 -14.48 -12.81
C ASN A 41 6.34 -15.99 -12.84
N VAL A 42 6.57 -16.61 -14.01
CA VAL A 42 6.39 -18.05 -14.22
C VAL A 42 7.18 -18.90 -13.24
N TYR A 43 8.37 -18.44 -12.81
CA TYR A 43 9.16 -19.17 -11.81
C TYR A 43 8.39 -19.26 -10.47
N ARG A 44 7.81 -18.16 -9.99
CA ARG A 44 7.02 -18.14 -8.75
C ARG A 44 5.73 -18.94 -8.87
N ALA A 45 5.09 -18.91 -10.03
CA ALA A 45 3.92 -19.73 -10.31
C ALA A 45 4.27 -21.22 -10.25
N ASN A 46 5.38 -21.63 -10.86
CA ASN A 46 5.84 -23.02 -10.81
C ASN A 46 6.29 -23.45 -9.40
N GLN A 47 6.87 -22.54 -8.61
CA GLN A 47 7.16 -22.80 -7.20
C GLN A 47 5.88 -23.11 -6.42
N LEU A 48 4.81 -22.34 -6.64
CA LEU A 48 3.51 -22.61 -6.01
C LEU A 48 2.91 -23.93 -6.44
N LEU A 49 2.95 -24.26 -7.73
CA LEU A 49 2.49 -25.57 -8.20
C LEU A 49 3.19 -26.71 -7.47
N LYS A 50 4.49 -26.62 -7.26
CA LYS A 50 5.26 -27.61 -6.48
C LYS A 50 4.83 -27.65 -5.01
N ILE A 51 4.58 -26.49 -4.39
CA ILE A 51 4.08 -26.41 -3.02
C ILE A 51 2.73 -27.13 -2.87
N PHE A 52 1.86 -27.02 -3.87
CA PHE A 52 0.58 -27.72 -3.94
C PHE A 52 0.68 -29.16 -4.46
N ASN A 53 1.89 -29.68 -4.65
CA ASN A 53 2.16 -31.04 -5.18
C ASN A 53 1.57 -31.29 -6.58
N CYS A 54 1.49 -30.24 -7.40
CA CYS A 54 1.12 -30.35 -8.80
C CYS A 54 2.34 -30.78 -9.62
N SER A 55 2.16 -31.80 -10.48
CA SER A 55 3.22 -32.28 -11.40
C SER A 55 3.34 -31.42 -12.66
N GLU A 56 2.33 -30.63 -12.95
CA GLU A 56 2.32 -29.73 -14.10
C GLU A 56 3.23 -28.53 -13.89
N THR A 57 3.76 -28.01 -15.00
CA THR A 57 4.55 -26.78 -15.02
C THR A 57 4.01 -25.82 -16.06
N ILE A 58 3.97 -24.55 -15.71
CA ILE A 58 3.63 -23.48 -16.63
C ILE A 58 4.87 -23.23 -17.49
N LYS A 59 4.73 -23.40 -18.82
CA LYS A 59 5.74 -22.99 -19.80
C LYS A 59 5.57 -21.51 -20.10
N ASP A 60 6.69 -20.84 -20.33
CA ASP A 60 6.75 -19.39 -20.57
C ASP A 60 6.19 -19.05 -21.98
N LYS A 61 4.93 -19.37 -22.18
CA LYS A 61 4.14 -18.88 -23.30
C LYS A 61 2.99 -18.07 -22.70
N MET A 62 3.21 -16.78 -22.56
CA MET A 62 2.09 -15.86 -22.40
C MET A 62 1.20 -16.05 -23.65
N ASN A 63 0.06 -16.68 -23.45
CA ASN A 63 -0.99 -16.68 -24.46
C ASN A 63 -1.51 -15.24 -24.53
N GLU A 64 -1.11 -14.51 -25.57
CA GLU A 64 -1.52 -13.12 -25.84
C GLU A 64 -3.04 -12.94 -25.87
N ASN A 65 -3.80 -14.02 -25.83
CA ASN A 65 -5.25 -14.04 -25.96
C ASN A 65 -6.03 -14.30 -24.65
N LEU A 66 -5.40 -14.28 -23.48
CA LEU A 66 -6.09 -14.47 -22.20
C LEU A 66 -6.63 -13.15 -21.62
N SER A 67 -7.28 -12.33 -22.44
CA SER A 67 -8.13 -11.27 -21.90
C SER A 67 -9.46 -11.90 -21.47
N ASN A 68 -9.67 -12.03 -20.16
CA ASN A 68 -10.96 -12.39 -19.58
C ASN A 68 -11.98 -11.23 -19.67
N LEU A 69 -11.59 -10.13 -20.31
CA LEU A 69 -12.49 -9.01 -20.53
C LEU A 69 -13.42 -9.28 -21.71
N PRO A 70 -14.71 -9.04 -21.56
CA PRO A 70 -15.63 -9.08 -22.69
C PRO A 70 -15.16 -8.18 -23.83
N LYS A 71 -15.29 -8.65 -25.08
CA LYS A 71 -14.80 -7.91 -26.25
C LYS A 71 -15.32 -6.47 -26.37
N ASN A 72 -16.56 -6.24 -25.95
CA ASN A 72 -17.18 -4.91 -25.92
C ASN A 72 -16.62 -3.95 -24.87
N LEU A 73 -15.81 -4.46 -23.92
CA LEU A 73 -15.12 -3.66 -22.93
C LEU A 73 -13.65 -3.42 -23.28
N LEU A 74 -13.16 -4.03 -24.35
CA LEU A 74 -11.81 -3.77 -24.83
C LEU A 74 -11.75 -2.40 -25.49
N ARG A 75 -10.65 -1.69 -25.23
CA ARG A 75 -10.41 -0.39 -25.87
C ARG A 75 -10.22 -0.57 -27.37
N THR A 76 -10.98 0.19 -28.15
CA THR A 76 -10.86 0.28 -29.62
C THR A 76 -10.28 1.62 -30.09
N SER A 77 -10.27 2.63 -29.20
CA SER A 77 -9.71 3.94 -29.49
C SER A 77 -8.21 4.02 -29.20
N SER A 78 -7.48 4.83 -29.94
CA SER A 78 -6.10 5.19 -29.62
C SER A 78 -6.04 5.96 -28.29
N TYR A 79 -4.90 5.87 -27.59
CA TYR A 79 -4.64 6.59 -26.33
C TYR A 79 -3.18 7.03 -26.27
N LEU A 80 -2.88 8.00 -25.39
CA LEU A 80 -1.55 8.58 -25.22
C LEU A 80 -0.93 9.03 -26.56
N THR A 81 -1.74 9.67 -27.41
CA THR A 81 -1.34 10.07 -28.75
C THR A 81 -0.53 11.36 -28.78
N HIS A 82 -0.50 12.11 -27.66
CA HIS A 82 0.32 13.34 -27.58
C HIS A 82 1.80 12.98 -27.65
N PRO A 83 2.63 13.74 -28.42
CA PRO A 83 4.06 13.45 -28.61
C PRO A 83 4.86 13.31 -27.33
N VAL A 84 4.47 13.95 -26.24
CA VAL A 84 5.14 13.86 -24.92
C VAL A 84 5.26 12.43 -24.42
N PHE A 85 4.27 11.58 -24.73
CA PHE A 85 4.26 10.17 -24.30
C PHE A 85 5.21 9.29 -25.12
N ASN A 86 5.73 9.82 -26.22
CA ASN A 86 6.63 9.13 -27.13
C ASN A 86 7.97 9.87 -27.28
N SER A 87 8.31 10.67 -26.27
CA SER A 87 9.56 11.43 -26.19
C SER A 87 10.24 11.15 -24.85
N TYR A 88 11.47 11.63 -24.69
CA TYR A 88 12.19 11.54 -23.39
C TYR A 88 12.46 10.10 -22.93
N HIS A 89 13.01 9.28 -23.81
CA HIS A 89 13.26 7.86 -23.56
C HIS A 89 14.54 7.56 -22.78
N SER A 90 15.42 8.55 -22.59
CA SER A 90 16.62 8.42 -21.75
C SER A 90 16.44 9.11 -20.39
N GLU A 91 17.18 8.65 -19.38
CA GLU A 91 17.18 9.27 -18.05
C GLU A 91 17.48 10.77 -18.13
N THR A 92 18.51 11.15 -18.88
CA THR A 92 18.91 12.56 -19.04
C THR A 92 17.80 13.40 -19.69
N GLU A 93 17.14 12.90 -20.71
CA GLU A 93 16.03 13.61 -21.36
C GLU A 93 14.84 13.78 -20.43
N MET A 94 14.51 12.73 -19.67
CA MET A 94 13.44 12.79 -18.68
C MET A 94 13.75 13.81 -17.57
N LEU A 95 14.96 13.81 -17.03
CA LEU A 95 15.38 14.80 -16.02
C LEU A 95 15.29 16.24 -16.55
N ARG A 96 15.74 16.49 -17.78
CA ARG A 96 15.62 17.81 -18.41
C ARG A 96 14.16 18.20 -18.65
N TYR A 97 13.33 17.25 -19.04
CA TYR A 97 11.90 17.50 -19.21
C TYR A 97 11.22 17.84 -17.88
N LEU A 98 11.48 17.08 -16.82
CA LEU A 98 10.97 17.38 -15.49
C LEU A 98 11.43 18.76 -15.00
N LYS A 99 12.69 19.10 -15.22
CA LYS A 99 13.21 20.45 -14.88
C LYS A 99 12.52 21.55 -15.66
N LYS A 100 12.25 21.34 -16.94
CA LYS A 100 11.48 22.29 -17.77
C LYS A 100 10.06 22.50 -17.23
N LEU A 101 9.39 21.46 -16.77
CA LEU A 101 8.06 21.55 -16.16
C LEU A 101 8.12 22.27 -14.81
N GLU A 102 9.10 21.94 -13.97
CA GLU A 102 9.34 22.62 -12.69
C GLU A 102 9.58 24.13 -12.88
N ASP A 103 10.33 24.51 -13.93
CA ASP A 103 10.67 25.92 -14.21
C ASP A 103 9.49 26.73 -14.78
N ALA A 104 8.45 26.05 -15.25
CA ALA A 104 7.28 26.72 -15.80
C ALA A 104 6.32 27.27 -14.72
N ASP A 105 6.47 26.83 -13.48
CA ASP A 105 5.61 27.22 -12.36
C ASP A 105 6.43 27.42 -11.07
N ILE A 106 5.73 27.65 -9.95
CA ILE A 106 6.34 27.82 -8.63
C ILE A 106 6.97 26.49 -8.19
N ALA A 107 8.26 26.54 -7.83
CA ALA A 107 8.99 25.39 -7.32
C ALA A 107 9.54 25.64 -5.92
N LEU A 108 9.57 24.60 -5.09
CA LEU A 108 9.97 24.68 -3.68
C LEU A 108 11.41 25.17 -3.47
N ASN A 109 12.30 24.91 -4.44
CA ASN A 109 13.71 25.26 -4.36
C ASN A 109 13.98 26.74 -4.70
N ARG A 110 12.98 27.52 -5.12
CA ARG A 110 13.13 28.93 -5.56
C ARG A 110 11.98 29.85 -5.20
N SER A 111 11.03 29.42 -4.40
CA SER A 111 9.88 30.22 -4.00
C SER A 111 9.57 30.03 -2.53
N MET A 112 9.01 31.10 -1.94
CA MET A 112 8.38 31.02 -0.63
C MET A 112 6.91 30.68 -0.81
N ILE A 113 6.45 29.59 -0.19
CA ILE A 113 5.05 29.18 -0.19
C ILE A 113 4.44 29.62 1.11
N ALA A 114 3.49 30.55 1.03
CA ALA A 114 2.84 31.15 2.19
C ALA A 114 1.86 30.20 2.92
N LEU A 115 1.47 29.10 2.29
CA LEU A 115 0.55 28.13 2.85
C LEU A 115 1.29 26.91 3.41
N GLY A 116 0.97 26.53 4.67
CA GLY A 116 1.30 25.22 5.18
C GLY A 116 0.58 24.17 4.32
N SER A 117 1.32 23.50 3.46
CA SER A 117 0.73 22.51 2.57
C SER A 117 0.70 21.13 3.21
N CYS A 118 -0.45 20.49 3.21
CA CYS A 118 -0.61 19.10 3.63
C CYS A 118 0.26 18.12 2.82
N THR A 119 0.66 18.48 1.62
CA THR A 119 1.27 17.58 0.65
C THR A 119 2.74 17.88 0.33
N MET A 120 3.23 19.06 0.66
CA MET A 120 4.58 19.51 0.29
C MET A 120 5.57 19.30 1.43
N LYS A 121 5.79 18.05 1.81
CA LYS A 121 6.80 17.66 2.79
C LYS A 121 8.12 17.42 2.09
N LEU A 122 9.14 18.21 2.44
CA LEU A 122 10.51 17.98 1.98
C LEU A 122 11.23 17.11 2.99
N ASN A 123 11.76 16.01 2.52
CA ASN A 123 12.63 15.14 3.29
C ASN A 123 14.03 15.16 2.68
N ALA A 124 15.06 15.02 3.50
CA ALA A 124 16.41 14.84 3.00
C ALA A 124 16.49 13.53 2.19
N VAL A 125 17.29 13.50 1.14
CA VAL A 125 17.48 12.30 0.31
C VAL A 125 17.93 11.11 1.16
N ALA A 126 18.81 11.34 2.16
CA ALA A 126 19.25 10.31 3.08
C ALA A 126 18.13 9.70 3.94
N GLU A 127 17.08 10.46 4.25
CA GLU A 127 15.89 9.97 4.96
C GLU A 127 14.98 9.13 4.04
N MET A 128 15.01 9.42 2.74
CA MET A 128 14.18 8.69 1.75
C MET A 128 14.84 7.38 1.28
N ILE A 129 16.16 7.25 1.34
CA ILE A 129 16.88 6.07 0.88
C ILE A 129 16.36 4.77 1.52
N PRO A 130 16.14 4.68 2.84
CA PRO A 130 15.66 3.45 3.48
C PRO A 130 14.30 2.97 2.95
N VAL A 131 13.45 3.86 2.43
CA VAL A 131 12.14 3.50 1.86
C VAL A 131 12.30 2.55 0.66
N THR A 132 13.44 2.60 -0.02
CA THR A 132 13.75 1.75 -1.19
C THR A 132 14.38 0.41 -0.80
N TRP A 133 14.80 0.24 0.44
CA TRP A 133 15.38 -1.02 0.89
C TRP A 133 14.32 -2.12 0.93
N ARG A 134 14.68 -3.30 0.49
CA ARG A 134 13.76 -4.43 0.37
C ARG A 134 13.12 -4.81 1.72
N GLU A 135 13.86 -4.69 2.79
CA GLU A 135 13.44 -4.96 4.15
C GLU A 135 12.28 -4.05 4.60
N PHE A 136 12.16 -2.86 4.01
CA PHE A 136 11.08 -1.91 4.26
C PHE A 136 10.02 -1.89 3.15
N SER A 137 10.42 -2.07 1.89
CA SER A 137 9.51 -1.89 0.74
C SER A 137 8.76 -3.16 0.33
N GLU A 138 9.29 -4.35 0.62
CA GLU A 138 8.72 -5.62 0.15
C GLU A 138 7.86 -6.39 1.16
N PRO A 139 7.92 -6.16 2.48
CA PRO A 139 7.07 -6.88 3.41
C PRO A 139 5.59 -6.63 3.13
N HIS A 140 4.82 -7.71 3.05
CA HIS A 140 3.37 -7.59 2.88
C HIS A 140 2.72 -7.11 4.19
N PRO A 141 1.73 -6.19 4.14
CA PRO A 141 1.07 -5.66 5.35
C PRO A 141 0.43 -6.75 6.23
N PHE A 142 0.06 -7.88 5.66
CA PHE A 142 -0.51 -9.03 6.36
C PHE A 142 0.47 -10.22 6.44
N ALA A 143 1.79 -9.94 6.38
CA ALA A 143 2.77 -10.96 6.71
C ALA A 143 2.60 -11.44 8.16
N PRO A 144 2.96 -12.69 8.50
CA PRO A 144 2.92 -13.18 9.86
C PRO A 144 3.66 -12.25 10.82
N VAL A 145 3.05 -12.01 11.99
CA VAL A 145 3.52 -11.00 12.96
C VAL A 145 4.94 -11.30 13.44
N GLU A 146 5.27 -12.57 13.58
CA GLU A 146 6.62 -13.04 13.98
C GLU A 146 7.71 -12.73 12.94
N GLN A 147 7.33 -12.48 11.70
CA GLN A 147 8.25 -12.07 10.63
C GLN A 147 8.43 -10.54 10.54
N MET A 148 7.67 -9.78 11.35
CA MET A 148 7.57 -8.32 11.27
C MET A 148 8.07 -7.62 12.55
N GLU A 149 8.99 -8.24 13.27
CA GLU A 149 9.47 -7.72 14.56
C GLU A 149 10.12 -6.33 14.43
N GLY A 150 10.92 -6.10 13.39
CA GLY A 150 11.54 -4.80 13.12
C GLY A 150 10.50 -3.69 12.93
N TYR A 151 9.44 -3.94 12.17
CA TYR A 151 8.33 -2.98 12.01
C TYR A 151 7.55 -2.76 13.32
N ARG A 152 7.37 -3.79 14.12
CA ARG A 152 6.71 -3.66 15.43
C ARG A 152 7.51 -2.77 16.37
N THR A 153 8.82 -2.95 16.41
CA THR A 153 9.73 -2.09 17.17
C THR A 153 9.64 -0.64 16.68
N LEU A 154 9.78 -0.42 15.37
CA LEU A 154 9.64 0.90 14.76
C LEU A 154 8.33 1.58 15.15
N PHE A 155 7.19 0.90 15.03
CA PHE A 155 5.89 1.47 15.37
C PHE A 155 5.75 1.75 16.86
N THR A 156 6.32 0.92 17.70
CA THR A 156 6.29 1.10 19.16
C THR A 156 7.09 2.33 19.56
N ASP A 157 8.30 2.45 19.04
CA ASP A 157 9.18 3.57 19.34
C ASP A 157 8.59 4.89 18.82
N LEU A 158 8.10 4.91 17.59
CA LEU A 158 7.45 6.10 17.02
C LEU A 158 6.24 6.53 17.83
N LYS A 159 5.37 5.60 18.24
CA LYS A 159 4.22 5.91 19.11
C LYS A 159 4.66 6.49 20.45
N ASN A 160 5.72 5.94 21.05
CA ASN A 160 6.24 6.43 22.33
C ASN A 160 6.82 7.84 22.18
N TRP A 161 7.58 8.10 21.13
CA TRP A 161 8.10 9.45 20.86
C TRP A 161 6.98 10.45 20.62
N LEU A 162 6.00 10.11 19.79
CA LEU A 162 4.84 10.98 19.55
C LEU A 162 4.04 11.24 20.82
N ARG A 163 3.83 10.25 21.67
CA ARG A 163 3.18 10.45 22.98
C ARG A 163 3.99 11.40 23.86
N SER A 164 5.32 11.24 23.89
CA SER A 164 6.20 12.09 24.68
C SER A 164 6.16 13.55 24.26
N VAL A 165 6.22 13.82 22.95
CA VAL A 165 6.25 15.21 22.44
C VAL A 165 4.88 15.88 22.43
N THR A 166 3.78 15.14 22.36
CA THR A 166 2.41 15.68 22.31
C THR A 166 1.72 15.71 23.68
N GLY A 167 2.18 14.87 24.62
CA GLY A 167 1.53 14.68 25.92
C GLY A 167 0.24 13.86 25.86
N PHE A 168 -0.13 13.31 24.70
CA PHE A 168 -1.31 12.43 24.59
C PHE A 168 -1.08 11.06 25.23
N SER A 169 -2.14 10.49 25.77
CA SER A 169 -2.10 9.14 26.37
C SER A 169 -1.97 8.02 25.35
N GLY A 170 -2.40 8.25 24.10
CA GLY A 170 -2.32 7.26 23.02
C GLY A 170 -2.13 7.91 21.65
N VAL A 171 -1.52 7.15 20.75
CA VAL A 171 -1.30 7.55 19.34
C VAL A 171 -1.62 6.36 18.43
N SER A 172 -2.34 6.61 17.35
CA SER A 172 -2.57 5.66 16.27
C SER A 172 -1.80 6.06 15.01
N LEU A 173 -1.16 5.10 14.37
CA LEU A 173 -0.49 5.25 13.08
C LEU A 173 -1.34 4.69 11.92
N GLN A 174 -2.61 4.34 12.17
CA GLN A 174 -3.50 3.73 11.17
C GLN A 174 -4.00 4.71 10.08
N PRO A 175 -4.36 5.96 10.40
CA PRO A 175 -4.83 6.90 9.38
C PRO A 175 -3.76 7.15 8.30
N ASN A 176 -4.15 7.06 7.03
CA ASN A 176 -3.24 7.22 5.89
C ASN A 176 -3.13 8.67 5.40
N ALA A 177 -3.99 9.56 5.88
CA ALA A 177 -4.02 10.97 5.49
C ALA A 177 -4.58 11.83 6.63
N GLY A 178 -4.37 13.15 6.56
CA GLY A 178 -4.94 14.11 7.52
C GLY A 178 -6.45 13.97 7.66
N ALA A 179 -7.18 13.93 6.55
CA ALA A 179 -8.63 13.75 6.52
C ALA A 179 -9.09 12.46 7.24
N GLN A 180 -8.38 11.37 7.07
CA GLN A 180 -8.67 10.11 7.79
C GLN A 180 -8.37 10.24 9.29
N GLY A 181 -7.33 10.98 9.66
CA GLY A 181 -7.00 11.28 11.06
C GLY A 181 -8.10 12.08 11.74
N GLU A 182 -8.60 13.11 11.07
CA GLU A 182 -9.72 13.95 11.58
C GLU A 182 -11.00 13.10 11.72
N PHE A 183 -11.36 12.34 10.71
CA PHE A 183 -12.52 11.44 10.76
C PHE A 183 -12.40 10.40 11.89
N ALA A 184 -11.24 9.76 12.01
CA ALA A 184 -10.99 8.79 13.08
C ALA A 184 -11.11 9.46 14.47
N GLY A 185 -10.58 10.66 14.63
CA GLY A 185 -10.70 11.46 15.87
C GLY A 185 -12.15 11.75 16.22
N LEU A 186 -12.95 12.21 15.27
CA LEU A 186 -14.39 12.45 15.48
C LEU A 186 -15.14 11.17 15.85
N MET A 187 -14.82 10.05 15.22
CA MET A 187 -15.43 8.77 15.55
C MET A 187 -15.08 8.30 16.97
N VAL A 188 -13.83 8.52 17.40
CA VAL A 188 -13.40 8.23 18.78
C VAL A 188 -14.15 9.10 19.77
N ILE A 189 -14.28 10.40 19.53
CA ILE A 189 -15.04 11.32 20.39
C ILE A 189 -16.50 10.91 20.48
N LYS A 190 -17.13 10.60 19.36
CA LYS A 190 -18.51 10.09 19.32
C LYS A 190 -18.67 8.83 20.16
N LYS A 191 -17.79 7.86 19.97
CA LYS A 191 -17.79 6.60 20.74
C LYS A 191 -17.58 6.81 22.23
N TYR A 192 -16.73 7.76 22.62
CA TYR A 192 -16.53 8.12 24.00
C TYR A 192 -17.83 8.63 24.63
N HIS A 193 -18.55 9.54 23.98
CA HIS A 193 -19.82 10.07 24.48
C HIS A 193 -20.93 8.99 24.55
N GLU A 194 -21.02 8.15 23.51
CA GLU A 194 -21.95 7.01 23.52
C GLU A 194 -21.68 6.06 24.69
N HIS A 195 -20.40 5.74 24.94
CA HIS A 195 -20.00 4.83 26.03
C HIS A 195 -20.36 5.40 27.41
N ASN A 196 -20.26 6.71 27.56
CA ASN A 196 -20.63 7.41 28.81
C ASN A 196 -22.16 7.67 28.94
N GLY A 197 -22.97 7.18 28.01
CA GLY A 197 -24.41 7.41 28.01
C GLY A 197 -24.85 8.82 27.56
N GLU A 198 -23.93 9.63 27.05
CA GLU A 198 -24.18 11.00 26.60
C GLU A 198 -24.66 11.06 25.14
N THR A 199 -25.71 10.31 24.80
CA THR A 199 -26.21 10.15 23.42
C THR A 199 -26.78 11.44 22.81
N ASN A 200 -27.10 12.43 23.64
CA ASN A 200 -27.53 13.77 23.23
C ASN A 200 -26.37 14.66 22.70
N ARG A 201 -25.13 14.29 22.93
CA ARG A 201 -23.93 15.00 22.42
C ARG A 201 -23.58 14.53 21.02
N ASN A 202 -24.43 14.84 20.05
CA ASN A 202 -24.33 14.37 18.67
C ASN A 202 -24.15 15.49 17.64
N VAL A 203 -23.94 16.73 18.11
CA VAL A 203 -23.73 17.91 17.26
C VAL A 203 -22.24 18.26 17.26
N CYS A 204 -21.67 18.39 16.08
CA CYS A 204 -20.31 18.89 15.86
C CYS A 204 -20.38 20.32 15.33
N LEU A 205 -19.77 21.27 16.04
CA LEU A 205 -19.68 22.65 15.59
C LEU A 205 -18.48 22.78 14.65
N ILE A 206 -18.75 23.21 13.43
CA ILE A 206 -17.74 23.36 12.38
C ILE A 206 -17.71 24.81 11.92
N PRO A 207 -16.55 25.51 11.94
CA PRO A 207 -16.43 26.84 11.38
C PRO A 207 -16.77 26.88 9.89
N SER A 208 -17.38 27.96 9.41
CA SER A 208 -17.68 28.13 7.99
C SER A 208 -16.44 28.17 7.10
N SER A 209 -15.28 28.47 7.69
CA SER A 209 -13.96 28.50 7.03
C SER A 209 -13.20 27.18 7.12
N ALA A 210 -13.80 26.13 7.68
CA ALA A 210 -13.14 24.83 7.76
C ALA A 210 -12.87 24.24 6.37
N HIS A 211 -11.79 23.49 6.24
CA HIS A 211 -11.53 22.69 5.04
C HIS A 211 -12.58 21.57 4.89
N GLY A 212 -12.61 20.95 3.71
CA GLY A 212 -13.63 19.96 3.37
C GLY A 212 -13.53 18.59 4.05
N THR A 213 -12.79 18.49 5.14
CA THR A 213 -12.62 17.21 5.86
C THR A 213 -13.76 16.89 6.83
#